data_dc3202a6fa962328f2bd02115e4a8052
#
_entry.id   dc3202a6fa962328f2bd02115e4a8052
#
_cell.length_a   1.000
_cell.length_b   1.000
_cell.length_c   1.000
_cell.angle_alpha   90.00
_cell.angle_beta   90.00
_cell.angle_gamma   90.00
#
_symmetry.space_group_name_H-M   'P 1'
#
loop_
_entity.id
_entity.type
_entity.pdbx_description
1 polymer ?
#
loop_
_entity_poly.entity_id
_entity_poly.type
_entity_poly.pdbx_seq_one_letter_code
_entity_poly.pdbx_strand_id
1 'polypeptide(L)'
;ILLTGNPGMGVSNPAIIETLRKFKAAVGDSIVLAAGKMHAAGVLTEAAESILTEADIADFTAAGADIILLPAPGTVPGITMEYARTLISCAHRHSALTITAIGTSQEGADTDTIRRIALMCKMAGTDIHHIGDTGYTGMALAENIMAYSIAVRGIRHTYHRMAISVER
;
A
#
# COMPACT_ATOMS: atom_id res chain seq x y z
N ILE A 1 -10.33 -5.26 -6.67
CA ILE A 1 -11.07 -4.73 -5.49
C ILE A 1 -10.10 -4.61 -4.33
N LEU A 2 -10.08 -3.46 -3.66
CA LEU A 2 -9.25 -3.20 -2.49
C LEU A 2 -10.12 -3.08 -1.22
N LEU A 3 -9.86 -3.92 -0.24
CA LEU A 3 -10.50 -3.90 1.07
C LEU A 3 -9.53 -3.33 2.11
N THR A 4 -9.85 -2.17 2.67
CA THR A 4 -9.01 -1.51 3.67
C THR A 4 -9.67 -1.52 5.04
N GLY A 5 -8.91 -1.91 6.07
CA GLY A 5 -9.34 -1.84 7.45
C GLY A 5 -9.39 -0.40 7.94
N ASN A 6 -10.41 -0.10 8.74
CA ASN A 6 -10.53 1.15 9.47
C ASN A 6 -11.09 0.82 10.87
N PRO A 7 -10.23 0.44 11.83
CA PRO A 7 -10.68 -0.02 13.14
C PRO A 7 -11.45 1.05 13.91
N GLY A 8 -11.10 2.33 13.75
CA GLY A 8 -11.83 3.44 14.37
C GLY A 8 -13.27 3.60 13.88
N MET A 9 -13.61 2.99 12.74
CA MET A 9 -14.98 2.97 12.18
C MET A 9 -15.59 1.56 12.17
N GLY A 10 -15.02 0.62 12.90
CA GLY A 10 -15.54 -0.73 13.05
C GLY A 10 -15.19 -1.71 11.92
N VAL A 11 -14.34 -1.32 10.98
CA VAL A 11 -13.87 -2.24 9.92
C VAL A 11 -12.65 -3.00 10.44
N SER A 12 -12.90 -4.13 11.06
CA SER A 12 -11.88 -5.00 11.68
C SER A 12 -11.27 -6.01 10.71
N ASN A 13 -10.14 -6.61 11.09
CA ASN A 13 -9.52 -7.70 10.33
C ASN A 13 -10.47 -8.89 10.10
N PRO A 14 -11.23 -9.38 11.08
CA PRO A 14 -12.23 -10.43 10.83
C PRO A 14 -13.27 -10.06 9.77
N ALA A 15 -13.71 -8.81 9.73
CA ALA A 15 -14.67 -8.34 8.72
C ALA A 15 -14.05 -8.33 7.32
N ILE A 16 -12.78 -7.95 7.19
CA ILE A 16 -12.03 -8.01 5.94
C ILE A 16 -11.89 -9.48 5.48
N ILE A 17 -11.48 -10.38 6.37
CA ILE A 17 -11.29 -11.80 6.08
C ILE A 17 -12.63 -12.44 5.61
N GLU A 18 -13.72 -12.16 6.29
CA GLU A 18 -15.04 -12.65 5.87
C GLU A 18 -15.43 -12.13 4.49
N THR A 19 -15.17 -10.84 4.23
CA THR A 19 -15.48 -10.20 2.97
C THR A 19 -14.64 -10.78 1.82
N LEU A 20 -13.33 -11.00 2.03
CA LEU A 20 -12.44 -11.66 1.06
C LEU A 20 -12.98 -13.04 0.68
N ARG A 21 -13.33 -13.86 1.66
CA ARG A 21 -13.89 -15.20 1.42
C ARG A 21 -15.18 -15.15 0.60
N LYS A 22 -16.08 -14.21 0.91
CA LYS A 22 -17.32 -14.00 0.14
C LYS A 22 -17.03 -13.58 -1.30
N PHE A 23 -16.13 -12.64 -1.53
CA PHE A 23 -15.73 -12.26 -2.89
C PHE A 23 -15.08 -13.43 -3.64
N LYS A 24 -14.12 -14.12 -3.01
CA LYS A 24 -13.45 -15.27 -3.65
C LYS A 24 -14.45 -16.36 -4.04
N ALA A 25 -15.42 -16.64 -3.19
CA ALA A 25 -16.49 -17.62 -3.47
C ALA A 25 -17.41 -17.16 -4.62
N ALA A 26 -17.69 -15.86 -4.74
CA ALA A 26 -18.59 -15.32 -5.75
C ALA A 26 -17.95 -15.15 -7.12
N VAL A 27 -16.69 -14.73 -7.19
CA VAL A 27 -16.02 -14.32 -8.45
C VAL A 27 -14.81 -15.19 -8.82
N GLY A 28 -14.37 -16.06 -7.93
CA GLY A 28 -13.19 -16.91 -8.14
C GLY A 28 -11.93 -16.09 -8.40
N ASP A 29 -11.19 -16.42 -9.45
CA ASP A 29 -9.95 -15.75 -9.86
C ASP A 29 -10.16 -14.70 -10.96
N SER A 30 -11.40 -14.34 -11.25
CA SER A 30 -11.69 -13.35 -12.30
C SER A 30 -11.37 -11.91 -11.90
N ILE A 31 -11.20 -11.65 -10.61
CA ILE A 31 -10.90 -10.31 -10.06
C ILE A 31 -9.75 -10.42 -9.06
N VAL A 32 -8.79 -9.52 -9.17
CA VAL A 32 -7.70 -9.37 -8.20
C VAL A 32 -8.24 -8.73 -6.91
N LEU A 33 -7.98 -9.38 -5.78
CA LEU A 33 -8.38 -8.93 -4.45
C LEU A 33 -7.17 -8.39 -3.68
N ALA A 34 -7.27 -7.18 -3.17
CA ALA A 34 -6.26 -6.57 -2.32
C ALA A 34 -6.85 -6.29 -0.93
N ALA A 35 -6.05 -6.46 0.12
CA ALA A 35 -6.47 -6.18 1.49
C ALA A 35 -5.33 -5.63 2.34
N GLY A 36 -5.65 -4.83 3.34
CA GLY A 36 -4.68 -4.31 4.30
C GLY A 36 -5.19 -3.12 5.10
N LYS A 37 -4.27 -2.45 5.77
CA LYS A 37 -4.55 -1.23 6.56
C LYS A 37 -3.48 -0.17 6.29
N MET A 38 -3.88 1.10 6.31
CA MET A 38 -2.98 2.25 6.14
C MET A 38 -2.88 3.13 7.39
N HIS A 39 -3.85 3.07 8.29
CA HIS A 39 -3.87 3.87 9.51
C HIS A 39 -4.75 3.22 10.58
N ALA A 40 -4.49 3.59 11.84
CA ALA A 40 -5.22 3.04 12.99
C ALA A 40 -6.54 3.77 13.29
N ALA A 41 -6.83 4.89 12.64
CA ALA A 41 -8.01 5.73 12.87
C ALA A 41 -8.25 6.06 14.36
N GLY A 42 -7.16 6.31 15.12
CA GLY A 42 -7.21 6.65 16.54
C GLY A 42 -7.24 5.46 17.51
N VAL A 43 -7.26 4.22 17.04
CA VAL A 43 -7.22 3.03 17.90
C VAL A 43 -5.77 2.70 18.28
N LEU A 44 -5.40 2.96 19.53
CA LEU A 44 -4.01 2.81 20.01
C LEU A 44 -3.48 1.37 19.93
N THR A 45 -4.33 0.38 20.16
CA THR A 45 -3.96 -1.04 20.10
C THR A 45 -3.67 -1.54 18.68
N GLU A 46 -4.07 -0.78 17.67
CA GLU A 46 -3.84 -1.08 16.26
C GLU A 46 -2.96 0.01 15.60
N ALA A 47 -2.16 0.71 16.40
CA ALA A 47 -1.23 1.74 15.93
C ALA A 47 0.19 1.20 15.76
N ALA A 48 1.05 1.97 15.12
CA ALA A 48 2.44 1.65 14.86
C ALA A 48 2.59 0.27 14.19
N GLU A 49 3.46 -0.58 14.70
CA GLU A 49 3.69 -1.94 14.17
C GLU A 49 2.45 -2.84 14.25
N SER A 50 1.48 -2.51 15.12
CA SER A 50 0.22 -3.25 15.23
C SER A 50 -0.80 -2.91 14.14
N ILE A 51 -0.53 -1.95 13.24
CA ILE A 51 -1.41 -1.65 12.12
C ILE A 51 -1.59 -2.85 11.21
N LEU A 52 -0.48 -3.54 10.90
CA LEU A 52 -0.45 -4.74 10.08
C LEU A 52 0.68 -5.63 10.57
N THR A 53 0.37 -6.89 10.82
CA THR A 53 1.33 -7.89 11.30
C THR A 53 1.53 -9.01 10.28
N GLU A 54 2.57 -9.84 10.46
CA GLU A 54 2.75 -11.04 9.64
C GLU A 54 1.57 -12.02 9.76
N ALA A 55 0.94 -12.09 10.94
CA ALA A 55 -0.27 -12.91 11.14
C ALA A 55 -1.45 -12.40 10.32
N ASP A 56 -1.67 -11.07 10.30
CA ASP A 56 -2.71 -10.47 9.46
C ASP A 56 -2.51 -10.78 7.98
N ILE A 57 -1.26 -10.72 7.51
CA ILE A 57 -0.89 -11.05 6.13
C ILE A 57 -1.22 -12.51 5.82
N ALA A 58 -0.85 -13.43 6.71
CA ALA A 58 -1.16 -14.85 6.55
C ALA A 58 -2.69 -15.08 6.47
N ASP A 59 -3.45 -14.44 7.35
CA ASP A 59 -4.90 -14.57 7.39
C ASP A 59 -5.59 -13.98 6.13
N PHE A 60 -5.14 -12.81 5.68
CA PHE A 60 -5.68 -12.17 4.47
C PHE A 60 -5.37 -13.00 3.22
N THR A 61 -4.15 -13.51 3.09
CA THR A 61 -3.76 -14.35 1.93
C THR A 61 -4.50 -15.69 1.96
N ALA A 62 -4.64 -16.32 3.13
CA ALA A 62 -5.44 -17.53 3.28
C ALA A 62 -6.94 -17.30 2.98
N ALA A 63 -7.44 -16.08 3.14
CA ALA A 63 -8.81 -15.70 2.79
C ALA A 63 -8.98 -15.36 1.29
N GLY A 64 -7.89 -15.29 0.51
CA GLY A 64 -7.92 -15.06 -0.93
C GLY A 64 -7.43 -13.69 -1.38
N ALA A 65 -6.69 -12.95 -0.56
CA ALA A 65 -6.03 -11.74 -0.99
C ALA A 65 -4.82 -12.06 -1.91
N ASP A 66 -4.81 -11.48 -3.10
CA ASP A 66 -3.71 -11.57 -4.07
C ASP A 66 -2.65 -10.48 -3.82
N ILE A 67 -3.05 -9.40 -3.18
CA ILE A 67 -2.20 -8.23 -2.91
C ILE A 67 -2.40 -7.75 -1.46
N ILE A 68 -1.30 -7.45 -0.78
CA ILE A 68 -1.32 -6.87 0.58
C ILE A 68 -1.01 -5.37 0.52
N LEU A 69 -1.93 -4.56 1.06
CA LEU A 69 -1.74 -3.13 1.25
C LEU A 69 -1.13 -2.85 2.61
N LEU A 70 -0.06 -2.07 2.65
CA LEU A 70 0.60 -1.62 3.87
C LEU A 70 0.98 -0.14 3.78
N PRO A 71 1.13 0.56 4.94
CA PRO A 71 1.65 1.92 4.94
C PRO A 71 3.06 1.98 4.37
N ALA A 72 3.35 3.01 3.59
CA ALA A 72 4.71 3.28 3.16
C ALA A 72 5.60 3.63 4.37
N PRO A 73 6.88 3.21 4.37
CA PRO A 73 7.82 3.58 5.42
C PRO A 73 7.87 5.09 5.65
N GLY A 74 7.83 5.51 6.91
CA GLY A 74 7.90 6.91 7.30
C GLY A 74 6.58 7.69 7.21
N THR A 75 5.48 7.07 6.79
CA THR A 75 4.17 7.73 6.73
C THR A 75 3.32 7.50 7.98
N VAL A 76 3.60 6.45 8.72
CA VAL A 76 2.94 6.11 9.97
C VAL A 76 4.00 5.87 11.04
N PRO A 77 3.84 6.39 12.27
CA PRO A 77 4.78 6.11 13.36
C PRO A 77 5.00 4.61 13.54
N GLY A 78 6.26 4.19 13.70
CA GLY A 78 6.62 2.78 13.88
C GLY A 78 6.77 1.98 12.59
N ILE A 79 6.26 2.45 11.45
CA ILE A 79 6.47 1.78 10.17
C ILE A 79 7.81 2.24 9.57
N THR A 80 8.86 1.53 9.96
CA THR A 80 10.22 1.73 9.43
C THR A 80 10.40 0.97 8.11
N MET A 81 11.48 1.26 7.40
CA MET A 81 11.84 0.53 6.19
C MET A 81 12.09 -0.97 6.50
N GLU A 82 12.74 -1.26 7.60
CA GLU A 82 13.04 -2.63 8.04
C GLU A 82 11.76 -3.40 8.35
N TYR A 83 10.83 -2.76 9.07
CA TYR A 83 9.54 -3.39 9.37
C TYR A 83 8.71 -3.63 8.10
N ALA A 84 8.62 -2.64 7.22
CA ALA A 84 7.95 -2.79 5.93
C ALA A 84 8.57 -3.93 5.10
N ARG A 85 9.92 -4.06 5.09
CA ARG A 85 10.61 -5.17 4.43
C ARG A 85 10.22 -6.53 5.02
N THR A 86 10.07 -6.64 6.34
CA THR A 86 9.62 -7.87 6.99
C THR A 86 8.21 -8.25 6.51
N LEU A 87 7.28 -7.30 6.49
CA LEU A 87 5.92 -7.52 6.02
C LEU A 87 5.86 -7.89 4.53
N ILE A 88 6.63 -7.19 3.69
CA ILE A 88 6.72 -7.47 2.25
C ILE A 88 7.27 -8.89 2.01
N SER A 89 8.35 -9.25 2.72
CA SER A 89 8.91 -10.61 2.64
C SER A 89 7.91 -11.67 3.10
N CYS A 90 7.08 -11.37 4.10
CA CYS A 90 6.00 -12.25 4.52
C CYS A 90 4.96 -12.42 3.42
N ALA A 91 4.47 -11.33 2.82
CA ALA A 91 3.51 -11.39 1.72
C ALA A 91 4.03 -12.22 0.53
N HIS A 92 5.29 -12.01 0.15
CA HIS A 92 5.93 -12.78 -0.93
C HIS A 92 6.04 -14.28 -0.60
N ARG A 93 6.32 -14.65 0.66
CA ARG A 93 6.28 -16.09 1.08
C ARG A 93 4.89 -16.70 0.94
N HIS A 94 3.85 -15.90 1.04
CA HIS A 94 2.46 -16.30 0.81
C HIS A 94 1.98 -16.10 -0.64
N SER A 95 2.90 -15.84 -1.58
CA SER A 95 2.62 -15.63 -3.01
C SER A 95 1.72 -14.42 -3.30
N ALA A 96 1.67 -13.44 -2.40
CA ALA A 96 0.96 -12.19 -2.60
C ALA A 96 1.90 -11.07 -3.01
N LEU A 97 1.46 -10.18 -3.89
CA LEU A 97 2.12 -8.90 -4.17
C LEU A 97 1.85 -7.89 -3.06
N THR A 98 2.58 -6.78 -3.09
CA THR A 98 2.45 -5.72 -2.09
C THR A 98 2.18 -4.35 -2.71
N ILE A 99 1.34 -3.56 -2.04
CA ILE A 99 1.15 -2.12 -2.31
C ILE A 99 1.62 -1.36 -1.08
N THR A 100 2.62 -0.50 -1.21
CA THR A 100 2.92 0.51 -0.19
C THR A 100 2.20 1.81 -0.52
N ALA A 101 1.45 2.35 0.45
CA ALA A 101 0.64 3.54 0.25
C ALA A 101 1.11 4.71 1.11
N ILE A 102 1.24 5.89 0.48
CA ILE A 102 1.35 7.16 1.17
C ILE A 102 -0.08 7.69 1.35
N GLY A 103 -0.64 7.55 2.52
CA GLY A 103 -2.06 7.85 2.72
C GLY A 103 -2.35 8.54 4.06
N THR A 104 -1.44 9.37 4.56
CA THR A 104 -1.57 10.07 5.84
C THR A 104 -1.21 11.54 5.72
N SER A 105 -1.68 12.20 4.66
CA SER A 105 -1.39 13.58 4.26
C SER A 105 0.04 13.83 3.76
N GLN A 106 0.93 12.86 3.81
CA GLN A 106 2.30 13.01 3.30
C GLN A 106 2.40 12.94 1.78
N GLU A 107 1.35 12.53 1.09
CA GLU A 107 1.20 12.66 -0.35
C GLU A 107 1.31 14.11 -0.83
N GLY A 108 0.96 15.08 0.05
CA GLY A 108 1.12 16.51 -0.16
C GLY A 108 2.41 17.11 0.39
N ALA A 109 3.36 16.30 0.87
CA ALA A 109 4.65 16.77 1.36
C ALA A 109 5.55 17.31 0.23
N ASP A 110 6.67 17.91 0.61
CA ASP A 110 7.69 18.35 -0.36
C ASP A 110 8.32 17.17 -1.12
N THR A 111 8.89 17.47 -2.27
CA THR A 111 9.47 16.44 -3.15
C THR A 111 10.63 15.67 -2.53
N ASP A 112 11.34 16.22 -1.54
CA ASP A 112 12.44 15.54 -0.88
C ASP A 112 11.92 14.48 0.09
N THR A 113 10.86 14.78 0.83
CA THR A 113 10.12 13.80 1.63
C THR A 113 9.59 12.67 0.75
N ILE A 114 8.94 13.00 -0.37
CA ILE A 114 8.42 12.02 -1.34
C ILE A 114 9.53 11.13 -1.90
N ARG A 115 10.70 11.68 -2.26
CA ARG A 115 11.85 10.90 -2.74
C ARG A 115 12.37 9.93 -1.69
N ARG A 116 12.46 10.35 -0.43
CA ARG A 116 12.90 9.47 0.67
C ARG A 116 11.94 8.31 0.87
N ILE A 117 10.64 8.57 0.90
CA ILE A 117 9.62 7.51 1.03
C ILE A 117 9.72 6.54 -0.16
N ALA A 118 9.83 7.06 -1.38
CA ALA A 118 9.97 6.25 -2.59
C ALA A 118 11.18 5.30 -2.55
N LEU A 119 12.34 5.80 -2.10
CA LEU A 119 13.55 4.99 -1.95
C LEU A 119 13.39 3.93 -0.85
N MET A 120 12.80 4.27 0.30
CA MET A 120 12.53 3.30 1.37
C MET A 120 11.58 2.19 0.89
N CYS A 121 10.51 2.52 0.17
CA CYS A 121 9.60 1.54 -0.43
C CYS A 121 10.34 0.62 -1.40
N LYS A 122 11.14 1.20 -2.30
CA LYS A 122 11.96 0.43 -3.26
C LYS A 122 12.93 -0.51 -2.55
N MET A 123 13.65 -0.02 -1.53
CA MET A 123 14.61 -0.82 -0.76
C MET A 123 13.93 -1.91 0.07
N ALA A 124 12.72 -1.67 0.53
CA ALA A 124 11.91 -2.67 1.23
C ALA A 124 11.40 -3.80 0.31
N GLY A 125 11.37 -3.58 -1.01
CA GLY A 125 10.96 -4.60 -1.99
C GLY A 125 9.51 -4.47 -2.48
N THR A 126 8.93 -3.27 -2.38
CA THR A 126 7.56 -2.99 -2.83
C THR A 126 7.34 -3.31 -4.31
N ASP A 127 6.23 -3.97 -4.63
CA ASP A 127 5.84 -4.30 -6.01
C ASP A 127 5.05 -3.16 -6.65
N ILE A 128 4.08 -2.60 -5.92
CA ILE A 128 3.18 -1.56 -6.41
C ILE A 128 3.27 -0.35 -5.49
N HIS A 129 3.51 0.81 -6.07
CA HIS A 129 3.65 2.06 -5.34
C HIS A 129 2.39 2.90 -5.49
N HIS A 130 1.72 3.19 -4.38
CA HIS A 130 0.54 4.03 -4.31
C HIS A 130 0.91 5.35 -3.62
N ILE A 131 0.86 6.45 -4.35
CA ILE A 131 1.26 7.75 -3.82
C ILE A 131 0.15 8.42 -2.99
N GLY A 132 -1.06 7.89 -3.02
CA GLY A 132 -2.21 8.52 -2.38
C GLY A 132 -2.82 9.62 -3.24
N ASP A 133 -3.79 10.31 -2.66
CA ASP A 133 -4.36 11.52 -3.22
C ASP A 133 -4.09 12.71 -2.31
N THR A 134 -4.42 13.91 -2.72
CA THR A 134 -4.33 15.11 -1.90
C THR A 134 -5.66 15.46 -1.22
N GLY A 135 -6.43 14.45 -0.86
CA GLY A 135 -7.72 14.61 -0.21
C GLY A 135 -8.82 15.01 -1.20
N TYR A 136 -9.32 16.25 -1.12
CA TYR A 136 -10.50 16.66 -1.88
C TYR A 136 -10.36 16.63 -3.41
N THR A 137 -9.15 16.62 -3.94
CA THR A 137 -8.92 16.60 -5.39
C THR A 137 -8.91 15.19 -5.99
N GLY A 138 -8.72 14.15 -5.17
CA GLY A 138 -8.63 12.76 -5.61
C GLY A 138 -7.41 12.47 -6.48
N MET A 139 -6.41 13.36 -6.51
CA MET A 139 -5.22 13.23 -7.34
C MET A 139 -3.99 13.77 -6.61
N ALA A 140 -2.89 13.01 -6.63
CA ALA A 140 -1.61 13.47 -6.10
C ALA A 140 -1.06 14.65 -6.93
N LEU A 141 -0.23 15.48 -6.29
CA LEU A 141 0.46 16.57 -6.97
C LEU A 141 1.35 16.02 -8.11
N ALA A 142 1.28 16.62 -9.29
CA ALA A 142 2.01 16.15 -10.47
C ALA A 142 3.53 16.11 -10.25
N GLU A 143 4.09 17.10 -9.56
CA GLU A 143 5.50 17.18 -9.18
C GLU A 143 5.89 16.04 -8.22
N ASN A 144 5.00 15.63 -7.32
CA ASN A 144 5.23 14.52 -6.39
C ASN A 144 5.18 13.17 -7.11
N ILE A 145 4.26 12.99 -8.05
CA ILE A 145 4.22 11.80 -8.92
C ILE A 145 5.53 11.69 -9.71
N MET A 146 5.99 12.81 -10.29
CA MET A 146 7.24 12.87 -11.02
C MET A 146 8.44 12.53 -10.13
N ALA A 147 8.54 13.17 -8.96
CA ALA A 147 9.62 12.96 -8.00
C ALA A 147 9.69 11.50 -7.54
N TYR A 148 8.53 10.91 -7.22
CA TYR A 148 8.40 9.51 -6.83
C TYR A 148 8.87 8.58 -7.96
N SER A 149 8.35 8.78 -9.16
CA SER A 149 8.69 7.97 -10.34
C SER A 149 10.19 8.02 -10.66
N ILE A 150 10.80 9.22 -10.61
CA ILE A 150 12.24 9.37 -10.83
C ILE A 150 13.06 8.65 -9.76
N ALA A 151 12.66 8.74 -8.48
CA ALA A 151 13.34 8.05 -7.39
C ALA A 151 13.31 6.52 -7.55
N VAL A 152 12.19 5.95 -8.00
CA VAL A 152 12.01 4.50 -8.15
C VAL A 152 12.72 3.97 -9.40
N ARG A 153 12.56 4.61 -10.56
CA ARG A 153 12.97 4.07 -11.87
C ARG A 153 13.95 4.90 -12.67
N GLY A 154 14.30 6.08 -12.18
CA GLY A 154 15.20 7.04 -12.87
C GLY A 154 14.47 7.87 -13.93
N ILE A 155 15.12 8.97 -14.32
CA ILE A 155 14.55 9.98 -15.22
C ILE A 155 14.24 9.42 -16.62
N ARG A 156 15.14 8.59 -17.17
CA ARG A 156 14.98 8.01 -18.51
C ARG A 156 13.69 7.16 -18.61
N HIS A 157 13.48 6.25 -17.67
CA HIS A 157 12.29 5.38 -17.68
C HIS A 157 11.02 6.15 -17.35
N THR A 158 11.11 7.17 -16.50
CA THR A 158 9.98 8.05 -16.18
C THR A 158 9.52 8.79 -17.43
N TYR A 159 10.41 9.45 -18.17
CA TYR A 159 10.05 10.17 -19.39
C TYR A 159 9.61 9.23 -20.51
N HIS A 160 10.25 8.08 -20.66
CA HIS A 160 9.80 7.08 -21.63
C HIS A 160 8.35 6.67 -21.35
N ARG A 161 8.01 6.42 -20.09
CA ARG A 161 6.67 6.03 -19.69
C ARG A 161 5.63 7.14 -19.91
N MET A 162 6.00 8.39 -19.65
CA MET A 162 5.13 9.55 -19.91
C MET A 162 4.88 9.79 -21.40
N ALA A 163 5.86 9.48 -22.26
CA ALA A 163 5.74 9.66 -23.71
C ALA A 163 4.93 8.55 -24.40
N ILE A 164 4.62 7.45 -23.71
CA ILE A 164 3.79 6.38 -24.27
C ILE A 164 2.33 6.82 -24.21
N SER A 165 1.72 6.99 -25.39
CA SER A 165 0.27 7.24 -25.48
C SER A 165 -0.52 6.03 -25.01
N VAL A 166 -1.59 6.26 -24.24
CA VAL A 166 -2.54 5.22 -23.85
C VAL A 166 -3.54 4.86 -24.95
N GLU A 167 -3.55 5.63 -26.02
CA GLU A 167 -4.45 5.48 -27.18
C GLU A 167 -3.81 4.72 -28.36
N ARG A 168 -2.88 3.83 -28.05
CA ARG A 168 -2.25 2.96 -29.05
C ARG A 168 -2.86 1.57 -29.04
#